data_58259dec9279a31bf9bbc8c93688b2bd
#
_entry.id   58259dec9279a31bf9bbc8c93688b2bd
#
_cell.length_a   1.000
_cell.length_b   1.000
_cell.length_c   1.000
_cell.angle_alpha   90.00
_cell.angle_beta   90.00
_cell.angle_gamma   90.00
#
_symmetry.space_group_name_H-M   'P 1'
#
loop_
_entity.id
_entity.type
_entity.pdbx_description
1 polymer ?
#
loop_
_entity_poly.entity_id
_entity_poly.type
_entity_poly.pdbx_seq_one_letter_code
_entity_poly.pdbx_strand_id
1 'polypeptide(L)'
;MSEIFFPSQEEVLLIHTEIINETGGSHGLRDAGALESALKAAENRLFYETSDLAILGATYAFHLSQAHAFVDGNKRIAAVVSELFLELNNAKLKATNEQIIELFLDIAASRLSREDVERKFAEWLITEKENNE
;
A
#
# COMPACT_ATOMS: atom_id res chain seq x y z
N MET A 1 -17.13 -1.12 -17.56
CA MET A 1 -15.82 -0.87 -16.90
C MET A 1 -16.05 -0.64 -15.43
N SER A 2 -15.26 -1.31 -14.64
CA SER A 2 -15.34 -1.12 -13.20
C SER A 2 -14.57 0.14 -12.78
N GLU A 3 -15.18 0.91 -11.91
CA GLU A 3 -14.53 2.04 -11.29
C GLU A 3 -13.50 1.56 -10.28
N ILE A 4 -12.36 2.23 -10.22
CA ILE A 4 -11.32 1.92 -9.24
C ILE A 4 -11.44 2.88 -8.06
N PHE A 5 -11.47 2.33 -6.85
CA PHE A 5 -11.63 3.09 -5.61
C PHE A 5 -10.28 3.25 -4.92
N PHE A 6 -10.05 4.44 -4.40
CA PHE A 6 -8.82 4.78 -3.67
C PHE A 6 -9.16 5.17 -2.23
N PRO A 7 -8.32 4.79 -1.25
CA PRO A 7 -8.50 5.30 0.11
C PRO A 7 -8.21 6.80 0.16
N SER A 8 -9.00 7.53 0.95
CA SER A 8 -8.79 8.97 1.11
C SER A 8 -7.64 9.25 2.07
N GLN A 9 -7.09 10.45 2.01
CA GLN A 9 -6.06 10.87 2.94
C GLN A 9 -6.56 10.84 4.39
N GLU A 10 -7.82 11.25 4.62
CA GLU A 10 -8.44 11.20 5.94
C GLU A 10 -8.50 9.78 6.48
N GLU A 11 -8.89 8.82 5.65
CA GLU A 11 -8.91 7.41 6.03
C GLU A 11 -7.52 6.91 6.41
N VAL A 12 -6.51 7.28 5.62
CA VAL A 12 -5.13 6.88 5.89
C VAL A 12 -4.64 7.44 7.23
N LEU A 13 -4.97 8.69 7.54
CA LEU A 13 -4.61 9.31 8.82
C LEU A 13 -5.26 8.60 9.99
N LEU A 14 -6.54 8.25 9.87
CA LEU A 14 -7.26 7.50 10.91
C LEU A 14 -6.68 6.10 11.10
N ILE A 15 -6.37 5.42 10.01
CA ILE A 15 -5.75 4.09 10.04
C ILE A 15 -4.40 4.14 10.75
N HIS A 16 -3.59 5.15 10.46
CA HIS A 16 -2.29 5.30 11.12
C HIS A 16 -2.47 5.46 12.63
N THR A 17 -3.42 6.30 13.07
CA THR A 17 -3.71 6.48 14.49
C THR A 17 -4.08 5.14 15.16
N GLU A 18 -4.93 4.35 14.50
CA GLU A 18 -5.32 3.04 15.02
C GLU A 18 -4.16 2.06 15.08
N ILE A 19 -3.31 2.04 14.07
CA ILE A 19 -2.12 1.18 14.04
C ILE A 19 -1.21 1.49 15.24
N ILE A 20 -0.92 2.76 15.48
CA ILE A 20 -0.05 3.15 16.58
C ILE A 20 -0.69 2.80 17.92
N ASN A 21 -2.00 3.02 18.08
CA ASN A 21 -2.71 2.67 19.30
C ASN A 21 -2.65 1.17 19.60
N GLU A 22 -2.73 0.32 18.58
CA GLU A 22 -2.73 -1.13 18.74
C GLU A 22 -1.35 -1.74 18.88
N THR A 23 -0.37 -1.23 18.13
CA THR A 23 0.95 -1.86 18.00
C THR A 23 2.07 -1.10 18.72
N GLY A 24 1.77 0.09 19.22
CA GLY A 24 2.78 0.94 19.86
C GLY A 24 3.53 1.80 18.86
N GLY A 25 4.35 2.69 19.38
CA GLY A 25 5.12 3.65 18.62
C GLY A 25 4.62 5.07 18.85
N SER A 26 5.14 6.01 18.08
CA SER A 26 4.81 7.43 18.24
C SER A 26 3.81 7.88 17.20
N HIS A 27 2.80 8.61 17.66
CA HIS A 27 1.85 9.29 16.76
C HIS A 27 2.52 10.47 16.08
N GLY A 28 1.95 10.87 14.98
CA GLY A 28 2.29 12.13 14.33
C GLY A 28 2.57 12.00 12.86
N LEU A 29 2.15 13.02 12.13
CA LEU A 29 2.44 13.20 10.72
C LEU A 29 3.64 14.14 10.63
N ARG A 30 4.73 13.67 10.06
CA ARG A 30 5.97 14.45 9.95
C ARG A 30 6.00 15.31 8.68
N ASP A 31 5.45 14.77 7.58
CA ASP A 31 5.52 15.43 6.28
C ASP A 31 4.22 15.18 5.50
N ALA A 32 3.31 16.15 5.62
CA ALA A 32 2.00 16.06 4.95
C ALA A 32 2.12 16.04 3.43
N GLY A 33 3.09 16.79 2.89
CA GLY A 33 3.33 16.82 1.44
C GLY A 33 3.82 15.48 0.91
N ALA A 34 4.69 14.81 1.67
CA ALA A 34 5.17 13.47 1.30
C ALA A 34 4.03 12.46 1.31
N LEU A 35 3.13 12.54 2.29
CA LEU A 35 1.96 11.67 2.33
C LEU A 35 1.06 11.90 1.12
N GLU A 36 0.73 13.14 0.84
CA GLU A 36 -0.12 13.50 -0.29
C GLU A 36 0.49 13.01 -1.60
N SER A 37 1.78 13.23 -1.80
CA SER A 37 2.49 12.80 -3.00
C SER A 37 2.46 11.27 -3.16
N ALA A 38 2.70 10.54 -2.06
CA ALA A 38 2.68 9.08 -2.09
C ALA A 38 1.30 8.54 -2.45
N LEU A 39 0.23 9.13 -1.89
CA LEU A 39 -1.13 8.69 -2.20
C LEU A 39 -1.53 9.03 -3.63
N LYS A 40 -1.11 10.18 -4.14
CA LYS A 40 -1.42 10.58 -5.50
C LYS A 40 -0.66 9.78 -6.56
N ALA A 41 0.45 9.14 -6.19
CA ALA A 41 1.23 8.36 -7.14
C ALA A 41 0.39 7.26 -7.81
N ALA A 42 -0.44 6.54 -7.05
CA ALA A 42 -1.31 5.50 -7.60
C ALA A 42 -2.41 6.08 -8.49
N GLU A 43 -3.04 7.18 -8.06
CA GLU A 43 -4.08 7.85 -8.84
C GLU A 43 -3.51 8.33 -10.18
N ASN A 44 -2.30 8.90 -10.16
CA ASN A 44 -1.63 9.36 -11.37
C ASN A 44 -1.33 8.20 -12.32
N ARG A 45 -0.91 7.05 -11.78
CA ARG A 45 -0.65 5.87 -12.61
C ARG A 45 -1.92 5.35 -13.28
N LEU A 46 -3.05 5.37 -12.56
CA LEU A 46 -4.32 5.00 -13.16
C LEU A 46 -4.65 5.92 -14.33
N PHE A 47 -4.46 7.22 -14.13
CA PHE A 47 -4.81 8.22 -15.15
C PHE A 47 -3.93 8.15 -16.38
N TYR A 48 -2.62 7.93 -16.20
CA TYR A 48 -1.64 8.05 -17.29
C TYR A 48 -1.09 6.73 -17.81
N GLU A 49 -1.15 5.64 -17.05
CA GLU A 49 -0.43 4.41 -17.43
C GLU A 49 -1.26 3.14 -17.44
N THR A 50 -1.95 2.81 -16.35
CA THR A 50 -2.48 1.46 -16.18
C THR A 50 -3.66 1.38 -15.21
N SER A 51 -4.53 0.39 -15.42
CA SER A 51 -5.58 0.03 -14.47
C SER A 51 -5.29 -1.30 -13.78
N ASP A 52 -4.08 -1.82 -13.90
CA ASP A 52 -3.68 -3.09 -13.28
C ASP A 52 -3.59 -2.93 -11.76
N LEU A 53 -4.43 -3.66 -11.03
CA LEU A 53 -4.50 -3.57 -9.57
C LEU A 53 -3.20 -3.97 -8.88
N ALA A 54 -2.45 -4.91 -9.44
CA ALA A 54 -1.16 -5.29 -8.87
C ALA A 54 -0.18 -4.13 -8.93
N ILE A 55 -0.14 -3.42 -10.04
CA ILE A 55 0.76 -2.26 -10.22
C ILE A 55 0.32 -1.12 -9.30
N LEU A 56 -0.98 -0.83 -9.25
CA LEU A 56 -1.49 0.25 -8.41
C LEU A 56 -1.29 -0.05 -6.92
N GLY A 57 -1.54 -1.29 -6.49
CA GLY A 57 -1.30 -1.71 -5.10
C GLY A 57 0.18 -1.62 -4.73
N ALA A 58 1.05 -2.09 -5.63
CA ALA A 58 2.50 -2.01 -5.44
C ALA A 58 2.97 -0.54 -5.36
N THR A 59 2.29 0.36 -6.08
CA THR A 59 2.61 1.79 -6.04
C THR A 59 2.40 2.34 -4.63
N TYR A 60 1.28 2.00 -3.97
CA TYR A 60 1.06 2.37 -2.57
C TYR A 60 2.16 1.78 -1.67
N ALA A 61 2.44 0.50 -1.82
CA ALA A 61 3.43 -0.18 -0.99
C ALA A 61 4.79 0.49 -1.08
N PHE A 62 5.25 0.76 -2.29
CA PHE A 62 6.55 1.34 -2.53
C PHE A 62 6.63 2.79 -2.06
N HIS A 63 5.70 3.63 -2.53
CA HIS A 63 5.76 5.08 -2.24
C HIS A 63 5.51 5.40 -0.77
N LEU A 64 4.57 4.74 -0.11
CA LEU A 64 4.33 4.97 1.32
C LEU A 64 5.51 4.50 2.17
N SER A 65 6.16 3.40 1.79
CA SER A 65 7.36 2.93 2.50
C SER A 65 8.53 3.90 2.35
N GLN A 66 8.67 4.53 1.20
CA GLN A 66 9.78 5.43 0.91
C GLN A 66 9.55 6.88 1.36
N ALA A 67 8.29 7.27 1.56
CA ALA A 67 7.94 8.66 1.84
C ALA A 67 8.35 9.13 3.23
N HIS A 68 8.42 8.21 4.21
CA HIS A 68 8.69 8.54 5.61
C HIS A 68 7.81 9.69 6.13
N ALA A 69 6.52 9.65 5.74
CA ALA A 69 5.58 10.73 6.01
C ALA A 69 5.18 10.84 7.48
N PHE A 70 5.21 9.72 8.20
CA PHE A 70 4.86 9.68 9.63
C PHE A 70 6.09 9.60 10.50
N VAL A 71 5.94 9.99 11.76
CA VAL A 71 7.01 9.89 12.74
C VAL A 71 7.41 8.43 12.94
N ASP A 72 6.42 7.53 12.97
CA ASP A 72 6.63 6.10 13.20
C ASP A 72 5.56 5.31 12.44
N GLY A 73 5.80 4.01 12.26
CA GLY A 73 4.81 3.12 11.65
C GLY A 73 4.71 3.19 10.13
N ASN A 74 5.73 3.73 9.46
CA ASN A 74 5.69 3.88 7.99
C ASN A 74 5.56 2.56 7.23
N LYS A 75 6.24 1.50 7.66
CA LYS A 75 6.12 0.18 7.03
C LYS A 75 4.72 -0.41 7.24
N ARG A 76 4.20 -0.25 8.46
CA ARG A 76 2.87 -0.78 8.81
C ARG A 76 1.78 -0.08 8.04
N ILE A 77 1.83 1.25 7.94
CA ILE A 77 0.83 2.00 7.19
C ILE A 77 0.90 1.66 5.69
N ALA A 78 2.11 1.47 5.15
CA ALA A 78 2.27 1.10 3.74
C ALA A 78 1.62 -0.27 3.47
N ALA A 79 1.83 -1.24 4.35
CA ALA A 79 1.23 -2.56 4.21
C ALA A 79 -0.30 -2.49 4.30
N VAL A 80 -0.82 -1.83 5.33
CA VAL A 80 -2.27 -1.75 5.55
C VAL A 80 -2.97 -1.01 4.42
N VAL A 81 -2.42 0.12 3.96
CA VAL A 81 -3.05 0.91 2.90
C VAL A 81 -3.03 0.18 1.56
N SER A 82 -1.91 -0.49 1.22
CA SER A 82 -1.85 -1.25 -0.03
C SER A 82 -2.85 -2.41 -0.03
N GLU A 83 -3.00 -3.09 1.10
CA GLU A 83 -3.98 -4.16 1.23
C GLU A 83 -5.42 -3.63 1.23
N LEU A 84 -5.67 -2.50 1.88
CA LEU A 84 -6.98 -1.85 1.86
C LEU A 84 -7.37 -1.43 0.44
N PHE A 85 -6.42 -0.85 -0.30
CA PHE A 85 -6.68 -0.49 -1.69
C PHE A 85 -7.14 -1.70 -2.50
N LEU A 86 -6.44 -2.83 -2.36
CA LEU A 86 -6.83 -4.05 -3.06
C LEU A 86 -8.21 -4.52 -2.63
N GLU A 87 -8.48 -4.53 -1.33
CA GLU A 87 -9.77 -4.95 -0.79
C GLU A 87 -10.93 -4.09 -1.31
N LEU A 88 -10.74 -2.77 -1.37
CA LEU A 88 -11.73 -1.85 -1.93
C LEU A 88 -12.07 -2.18 -3.40
N ASN A 89 -11.17 -2.86 -4.08
CA ASN A 89 -11.31 -3.21 -5.49
C ASN A 89 -11.48 -4.71 -5.71
N ASN A 90 -11.94 -5.43 -4.68
CA ASN A 90 -12.28 -6.85 -4.72
C ASN A 90 -11.07 -7.74 -5.05
N ALA A 91 -9.92 -7.39 -4.52
CA ALA A 91 -8.68 -8.13 -4.71
C ALA A 91 -7.95 -8.29 -3.38
N LYS A 92 -7.01 -9.21 -3.34
CA LYS A 92 -6.12 -9.38 -2.19
C LYS A 92 -4.83 -10.06 -2.62
N LEU A 93 -3.86 -10.08 -1.73
CA LEU A 93 -2.61 -10.81 -1.95
C LEU A 93 -2.71 -12.19 -1.29
N LYS A 94 -2.51 -13.23 -2.07
CA LYS A 94 -2.45 -14.60 -1.54
C LYS A 94 -1.01 -14.85 -1.10
N ALA A 95 -0.70 -14.43 0.11
CA ALA A 95 0.63 -14.54 0.71
C ALA A 95 0.48 -14.75 2.21
N THR A 96 1.48 -15.38 2.81
CA THR A 96 1.50 -15.55 4.27
C THR A 96 1.86 -14.24 4.95
N ASN A 97 1.57 -14.14 6.25
CA ASN A 97 1.97 -12.97 7.03
C ASN A 97 3.48 -12.77 6.98
N GLU A 98 4.25 -13.86 7.04
CA GLU A 98 5.71 -13.81 6.97
C GLU A 98 6.19 -13.26 5.64
N GLN A 99 5.55 -13.66 4.54
CA GLN A 99 5.90 -13.16 3.21
C GLN A 99 5.62 -11.65 3.09
N ILE A 100 4.49 -11.20 3.62
CA ILE A 100 4.15 -9.77 3.62
C ILE A 100 5.15 -8.97 4.47
N ILE A 101 5.46 -9.45 5.68
CA ILE A 101 6.42 -8.79 6.56
C ILE A 101 7.78 -8.68 5.87
N GLU A 102 8.26 -9.77 5.28
CA GLU A 102 9.55 -9.78 4.58
C GLU A 102 9.56 -8.79 3.40
N LEU A 103 8.47 -8.75 2.63
CA LEU A 103 8.36 -7.82 1.52
C LEU A 103 8.52 -6.38 1.98
N PHE A 104 7.79 -5.96 3.03
CA PHE A 104 7.85 -4.58 3.50
C PHE A 104 9.16 -4.24 4.18
N LEU A 105 9.81 -5.21 4.83
CA LEU A 105 11.15 -5.02 5.35
C LEU A 105 12.15 -4.77 4.21
N ASP A 106 12.03 -5.52 3.11
CA ASP A 106 12.90 -5.37 1.96
C ASP A 106 12.68 -4.04 1.23
N ILE A 107 11.43 -3.60 1.12
CA ILE A 107 11.13 -2.30 0.52
C ILE A 107 11.75 -1.20 1.38
N ALA A 108 11.54 -1.25 2.69
CA ALA A 108 12.05 -0.23 3.61
C ALA A 108 13.58 -0.17 3.62
N ALA A 109 14.25 -1.32 3.41
CA ALA A 109 15.70 -1.40 3.35
C ALA A 109 16.26 -1.06 1.96
N SER A 110 15.41 -0.66 1.03
CA SER A 110 15.78 -0.34 -0.36
C SER A 110 16.44 -1.49 -1.10
N ARG A 111 16.02 -2.73 -0.78
CA ARG A 111 16.52 -3.94 -1.45
C ARG A 111 15.72 -4.27 -2.71
N LEU A 112 14.55 -3.66 -2.88
CA LEU A 112 13.66 -3.92 -4.01
C LEU A 112 13.40 -2.62 -4.76
N SER A 113 13.41 -2.70 -6.09
CA SER A 113 12.97 -1.61 -6.93
C SER A 113 11.45 -1.57 -6.98
N ARG A 114 10.88 -0.49 -7.51
CA ARG A 114 9.44 -0.40 -7.73
C ARG A 114 8.96 -1.57 -8.58
N GLU A 115 9.70 -1.90 -9.63
CA GLU A 115 9.37 -3.00 -10.55
C GLU A 115 9.40 -4.37 -9.86
N ASP A 116 10.33 -4.58 -8.92
CA ASP A 116 10.38 -5.80 -8.12
C ASP A 116 9.10 -5.96 -7.28
N VAL A 117 8.64 -4.86 -6.66
CA VAL A 117 7.42 -4.87 -5.85
C VAL A 117 6.22 -5.16 -6.73
N GLU A 118 6.16 -4.57 -7.91
CA GLU A 118 5.07 -4.81 -8.88
C GLU A 118 5.02 -6.28 -9.27
N ARG A 119 6.17 -6.92 -9.49
CA ARG A 119 6.22 -8.34 -9.82
C ARG A 119 5.72 -9.22 -8.67
N LYS A 120 6.08 -8.88 -7.44
CA LYS A 120 5.60 -9.61 -6.25
C LYS A 120 4.09 -9.48 -6.10
N PHE A 121 3.56 -8.28 -6.26
CA PHE A 121 2.12 -8.08 -6.19
C PHE A 121 1.40 -8.85 -7.29
N ALA A 122 1.93 -8.83 -8.51
CA ALA A 122 1.34 -9.58 -9.63
C ALA A 122 1.33 -11.08 -9.37
N GLU A 123 2.40 -11.60 -8.76
CA GLU A 123 2.52 -13.01 -8.42
C GLU A 123 1.48 -13.44 -7.38
N TRP A 124 1.20 -12.58 -6.40
CA TRP A 124 0.33 -12.93 -5.27
C TRP A 124 -1.12 -12.46 -5.42
N LEU A 125 -1.42 -11.61 -6.38
CA LEU A 125 -2.76 -11.02 -6.51
C LEU A 125 -3.79 -12.05 -6.93
N ILE A 126 -4.91 -12.07 -6.19
CA ILE A 126 -6.12 -12.79 -6.62
C ILE A 126 -7.30 -11.84 -6.53
N THR A 127 -8.28 -12.02 -7.41
CA THR A 127 -9.51 -11.25 -7.39
C THR A 127 -10.58 -12.03 -6.64
N GLU A 128 -11.63 -11.33 -6.25
CA GLU A 128 -12.76 -11.95 -5.56
C GLU A 128 -13.31 -13.15 -6.34
N LYS A 129 -13.41 -13.03 -7.67
CA LYS A 129 -13.89 -14.10 -8.53
C LYS A 129 -12.99 -15.35 -8.43
N GLU A 130 -11.67 -15.16 -8.49
CA GLU A 130 -10.70 -16.24 -8.36
C GLU A 130 -10.72 -16.85 -6.97
N ASN A 131 -10.93 -16.01 -5.96
CA ASN A 131 -10.97 -16.46 -4.57
C ASN A 131 -12.19 -17.31 -4.26
N ASN A 132 -13.30 -17.13 -5.00
CA ASN A 132 -14.55 -17.84 -4.80
C ASN A 132 -14.64 -19.15 -5.61
N GLU A 133 -13.67 -19.42 -6.43
CA GLU A 133 -13.55 -20.70 -7.15
C GLU A 133 -12.81 -21.74 -6.28
#